data_4aa44dfbbc2481cf8a9ce97f80533112
#
_entry.id   4aa44dfbbc2481cf8a9ce97f80533112
#
_cell.length_a   1.000
_cell.length_b   1.000
_cell.length_c   1.000
_cell.angle_alpha   90.00
_cell.angle_beta   90.00
_cell.angle_gamma   90.00
#
_symmetry.space_group_name_H-M   'P 1'
#
loop_
_entity.id
_entity.type
_entity.pdbx_description
1 polymer ?
#
loop_
_entity_poly.entity_id
_entity_poly.type
_entity_poly.pdbx_seq_one_letter_code
_entity_poly.pdbx_strand_id
1 'polypeptide(L)'
;MLSYSQRSDVGAVGAKLAAPDKEVYAMVGDGSFLMLHSELYTAIQEGIKINVMLFDNSGWGCIENLQNNQGTDTFGTRFQARNPITGLLDGEIVPIDFAKCAEGYGCKTYTATNI
;
A
#
# COMPACT_ATOMS: atom_id res chain seq x y z
N MET A 1 14.42 5.83 11.48
CA MET A 1 14.65 5.96 10.03
C MET A 1 13.48 5.30 9.33
N LEU A 2 12.56 6.06 8.78
CA LEU A 2 11.43 5.52 8.02
C LEU A 2 11.96 4.85 6.75
N SER A 3 11.54 3.62 6.47
CA SER A 3 11.93 2.92 5.24
C SER A 3 11.39 3.67 4.01
N TYR A 4 12.00 3.45 2.86
CA TYR A 4 11.60 4.13 1.61
C TYR A 4 10.12 3.89 1.25
N SER A 5 9.58 2.73 1.64
CA SER A 5 8.19 2.34 1.43
C SER A 5 7.17 3.08 2.32
N GLN A 6 7.57 3.53 3.50
CA GLN A 6 6.69 4.26 4.43
C GLN A 6 6.59 5.76 4.13
N ARG A 7 7.30 6.25 3.11
CA ARG A 7 7.43 7.69 2.85
C ARG A 7 6.42 8.25 1.85
N SER A 8 5.75 7.39 1.08
CA SER A 8 4.93 7.87 -0.04
C SER A 8 3.68 8.62 0.42
N ASP A 9 2.91 8.09 1.35
CA ASP A 9 1.66 8.72 1.81
C ASP A 9 1.95 9.91 2.73
N VAL A 10 2.80 9.73 3.74
CA VAL A 10 3.25 10.81 4.63
C VAL A 10 3.97 11.90 3.83
N GLY A 11 4.81 11.50 2.87
CA GLY A 11 5.52 12.42 1.99
C GLY A 11 4.56 13.22 1.10
N ALA A 12 3.48 12.62 0.63
CA ALA A 12 2.46 13.30 -0.17
C ALA A 12 1.70 14.35 0.64
N VAL A 13 1.32 14.03 1.88
CA VAL A 13 0.70 15.00 2.80
C VAL A 13 1.65 16.17 3.04
N GLY A 14 2.91 15.90 3.40
CA GLY A 14 3.91 16.94 3.60
C GLY A 14 4.17 17.78 2.36
N ALA A 15 4.25 17.17 1.18
CA ALA A 15 4.43 17.87 -0.10
C ALA A 15 3.25 18.79 -0.42
N LYS A 16 2.02 18.33 -0.14
CA LYS A 16 0.82 19.12 -0.38
C LYS A 16 0.74 20.31 0.57
N LEU A 17 1.12 20.14 1.83
CA LEU A 17 1.19 21.25 2.80
C LEU A 17 2.25 22.27 2.41
N ALA A 18 3.40 21.83 1.91
CA ALA A 18 4.49 22.71 1.47
C ALA A 18 4.18 23.44 0.14
N ALA A 19 3.32 22.87 -0.70
CA ALA A 19 2.97 23.42 -2.01
C ALA A 19 1.46 23.24 -2.29
N PRO A 20 0.59 24.01 -1.63
CA PRO A 20 -0.86 23.80 -1.65
C PRO A 20 -1.49 23.95 -3.05
N ASP A 21 -0.87 24.75 -3.92
CA ASP A 21 -1.36 24.98 -5.29
C ASP A 21 -0.94 23.86 -6.27
N LYS A 22 -0.10 22.92 -5.85
CA LYS A 22 0.37 21.82 -6.70
C LYS A 22 -0.53 20.59 -6.57
N GLU A 23 -0.73 19.88 -7.69
CA GLU A 23 -1.27 18.51 -7.63
C GLU A 23 -0.17 17.56 -7.13
N VAL A 24 -0.54 16.72 -6.18
CA VAL A 24 0.38 15.73 -5.58
C VAL A 24 -0.12 14.33 -5.88
N TYR A 25 0.78 13.49 -6.36
CA TYR A 25 0.55 12.09 -6.65
C TYR A 25 1.51 11.23 -5.84
N ALA A 26 0.98 10.32 -5.03
CA ALA A 26 1.74 9.28 -4.35
C ALA A 26 1.60 7.96 -5.10
N MET A 27 2.72 7.34 -5.45
CA MET A 27 2.76 5.98 -6.01
C MET A 27 3.08 5.00 -4.89
N VAL A 28 2.17 4.07 -4.61
CA VAL A 28 2.19 3.22 -3.41
C VAL A 28 1.94 1.78 -3.80
N GLY A 29 2.76 0.85 -3.30
CA GLY A 29 2.45 -0.57 -3.36
C GLY A 29 1.47 -0.96 -2.25
N ASP A 30 0.71 -2.03 -2.46
CA ASP A 30 -0.28 -2.57 -1.54
C ASP A 30 0.28 -2.84 -0.13
N GLY A 31 1.45 -3.47 -0.03
CA GLY A 31 2.12 -3.69 1.25
C GLY A 31 2.49 -2.38 1.95
N SER A 32 2.96 -1.38 1.21
CA SER A 32 3.27 -0.05 1.77
C SER A 32 2.02 0.67 2.26
N PHE A 33 0.93 0.57 1.51
CA PHE A 33 -0.36 1.12 1.89
C PHE A 33 -0.85 0.54 3.22
N LEU A 34 -0.76 -0.78 3.40
CA LEU A 34 -1.16 -1.43 4.66
C LEU A 34 -0.37 -0.95 5.88
N MET A 35 0.85 -0.44 5.69
CA MET A 35 1.65 0.03 6.82
C MET A 35 1.18 1.38 7.37
N LEU A 36 0.65 2.27 6.53
CA LEU A 36 0.37 3.64 6.96
C LEU A 36 -0.81 4.31 6.21
N HIS A 37 -1.81 3.54 5.82
CA HIS A 37 -2.99 4.07 5.13
C HIS A 37 -3.82 5.06 5.98
N SER A 38 -3.60 5.12 7.29
CA SER A 38 -4.23 6.10 8.19
C SER A 38 -3.92 7.56 7.83
N GLU A 39 -2.85 7.82 7.08
CA GLU A 39 -2.50 9.16 6.61
C GLU A 39 -3.51 9.72 5.59
N LEU A 40 -4.33 8.89 4.98
CA LEU A 40 -5.48 9.32 4.20
C LEU A 40 -6.46 10.12 5.08
N TYR A 41 -6.66 9.67 6.32
CA TYR A 41 -7.51 10.38 7.27
C TYR A 41 -6.89 11.71 7.69
N THR A 42 -5.58 11.77 7.89
CA THR A 42 -4.86 13.02 8.15
C THR A 42 -5.07 14.03 7.02
N ALA A 43 -4.97 13.60 5.76
CA ALA A 43 -5.23 14.46 4.60
C ALA A 43 -6.66 15.01 4.59
N ILE A 44 -7.65 14.19 4.97
CA ILE A 44 -9.06 14.59 5.07
C ILE A 44 -9.25 15.59 6.20
N GLN A 45 -8.65 15.35 7.38
CA GLN A 45 -8.74 16.27 8.52
C GLN A 45 -8.15 17.64 8.18
N GLU A 46 -7.04 17.67 7.44
CA GLU A 46 -6.38 18.92 7.00
C GLU A 46 -7.09 19.58 5.79
N GLY A 47 -8.13 18.95 5.24
CA GLY A 47 -8.84 19.45 4.07
C GLY A 47 -8.00 19.54 2.80
N ILE A 48 -6.94 18.74 2.71
CA ILE A 48 -6.02 18.73 1.57
C ILE A 48 -6.30 17.56 0.63
N LYS A 49 -6.13 17.81 -0.67
CA LYS A 49 -6.29 16.78 -1.70
C LYS A 49 -4.93 16.22 -2.11
N ILE A 50 -4.77 14.91 -1.97
CA ILE A 50 -3.69 14.12 -2.55
C ILE A 50 -4.29 13.05 -3.47
N ASN A 51 -3.53 12.60 -4.47
CA ASN A 51 -3.93 11.51 -5.37
C ASN A 51 -3.02 10.30 -5.09
N VAL A 52 -3.60 9.21 -4.65
CA VAL A 52 -2.86 7.98 -4.36
C VAL A 52 -3.08 6.96 -5.48
N MET A 53 -2.00 6.55 -6.13
CA MET A 53 -1.99 5.50 -7.14
C MET A 53 -1.46 4.22 -6.50
N LEU A 54 -2.37 3.32 -6.13
CA LEU A 54 -2.04 2.07 -5.48
C LEU A 54 -1.84 0.97 -6.52
N PHE A 55 -0.72 0.27 -6.42
CA PHE A 55 -0.37 -0.88 -7.24
C PHE A 55 -0.50 -2.14 -6.40
N ASP A 56 -1.50 -2.96 -6.71
CA ASP A 56 -1.80 -4.20 -6.01
C ASP A 56 -1.15 -5.40 -6.73
N ASN A 57 -0.23 -6.06 -6.05
CA ASN A 57 0.36 -7.33 -6.46
C ASN A 57 0.17 -8.43 -5.40
N SER A 58 -0.69 -8.18 -4.43
CA SER A 58 -1.03 -9.06 -3.32
C SER A 58 0.16 -9.43 -2.43
N GLY A 59 1.03 -8.47 -2.16
CA GLY A 59 2.17 -8.68 -1.26
C GLY A 59 3.25 -7.61 -1.28
N TRP A 60 4.30 -7.86 -0.52
CA TRP A 60 5.51 -7.03 -0.49
C TRP A 60 6.50 -7.45 -1.58
N GLY A 61 6.17 -7.18 -2.85
CA GLY A 61 6.94 -7.65 -4.00
C GLY A 61 8.42 -7.28 -3.98
N CYS A 62 8.79 -6.10 -3.48
CA CYS A 62 10.20 -5.71 -3.34
C CYS A 62 10.96 -6.62 -2.35
N ILE A 63 10.31 -6.98 -1.24
CA ILE A 63 10.91 -7.88 -0.24
C ILE A 63 11.00 -9.30 -0.77
N GLU A 64 9.96 -9.77 -1.47
CA GLU A 64 9.99 -11.07 -2.14
C GLU A 64 11.15 -11.17 -3.14
N ASN A 65 11.35 -10.13 -3.96
CA ASN A 65 12.49 -10.08 -4.88
C ASN A 65 13.84 -10.13 -4.17
N LEU A 66 13.95 -9.46 -3.00
CA LEU A 66 15.18 -9.55 -2.20
C LEU A 66 15.41 -10.96 -1.65
N GLN A 67 14.37 -11.63 -1.16
CA GLN A 67 14.45 -13.03 -0.72
C GLN A 67 14.97 -13.92 -1.85
N ASN A 68 14.32 -13.88 -3.01
CA ASN A 68 14.67 -14.70 -4.17
C ASN A 68 16.10 -14.41 -4.67
N ASN A 69 16.52 -13.16 -4.69
CA ASN A 69 17.88 -12.77 -5.09
C ASN A 69 18.97 -13.26 -4.11
N GLN A 70 18.61 -13.54 -2.86
CA GLN A 70 19.50 -14.11 -1.86
C GLN A 70 19.41 -15.66 -1.82
N GLY A 71 18.66 -16.27 -2.74
CA GLY A 71 18.48 -17.71 -2.78
C GLY A 71 17.56 -18.26 -1.70
N THR A 72 16.75 -17.42 -1.10
CA THR A 72 15.72 -17.81 -0.12
C THR A 72 14.37 -17.90 -0.82
N ASP A 73 13.62 -18.95 -0.55
CA ASP A 73 12.25 -19.09 -1.05
C ASP A 73 11.35 -18.00 -0.48
N THR A 74 10.29 -17.66 -1.22
CA THR A 74 9.26 -16.72 -0.79
C THR A 74 8.69 -17.13 0.57
N PHE A 75 8.78 -16.25 1.56
CA PHE A 75 8.30 -16.52 2.92
C PHE A 75 7.62 -15.27 3.51
N GLY A 76 6.31 -15.39 3.77
CA GLY A 76 5.53 -14.38 4.48
C GLY A 76 5.43 -13.01 3.78
N THR A 77 5.77 -12.92 2.49
CA THR A 77 5.75 -11.69 1.70
C THR A 77 4.53 -11.55 0.81
N ARG A 78 3.74 -12.61 0.66
CA ARG A 78 2.45 -12.57 -0.04
C ARG A 78 1.28 -12.56 0.92
N PHE A 79 0.17 -11.99 0.51
CA PHE A 79 -1.07 -11.98 1.29
C PHE A 79 -1.80 -13.31 1.15
N GLN A 80 -1.20 -14.35 1.70
CA GLN A 80 -1.69 -15.72 1.63
C GLN A 80 -2.27 -16.18 2.96
N ALA A 81 -3.31 -17.02 2.87
CA ALA A 81 -3.88 -17.68 4.02
C ALA A 81 -2.89 -18.66 4.65
N ARG A 82 -3.06 -18.90 5.94
CA ARG A 82 -2.32 -19.97 6.63
C ARG A 82 -2.83 -21.32 6.17
N ASN A 83 -1.92 -22.13 5.69
CA ASN A 83 -2.19 -23.51 5.32
C ASN A 83 -2.26 -24.38 6.58
N PRO A 84 -3.38 -25.08 6.82
CA PRO A 84 -3.54 -25.91 8.03
C PRO A 84 -2.64 -27.15 8.08
N ILE A 85 -2.10 -27.57 6.93
CA ILE A 85 -1.21 -28.75 6.84
C ILE A 85 0.24 -28.36 7.13
N THR A 86 0.74 -27.31 6.47
CA THR A 86 2.14 -26.87 6.61
C THR A 86 2.33 -25.93 7.79
N GLY A 87 1.27 -25.23 8.24
CA GLY A 87 1.33 -24.20 9.26
C GLY A 87 1.96 -22.89 8.77
N LEU A 88 2.28 -22.78 7.48
CA LEU A 88 2.89 -21.59 6.87
C LEU A 88 1.84 -20.71 6.18
N LEU A 89 2.24 -19.51 5.77
CA LEU A 89 1.43 -18.59 4.95
C LEU A 89 1.69 -18.88 3.47
N ASP A 90 1.35 -20.06 3.03
CA ASP A 90 1.53 -20.61 1.68
C ASP A 90 0.21 -21.10 1.04
N GLY A 91 -0.92 -20.74 1.63
CA GLY A 91 -2.24 -21.02 1.12
C GLY A 91 -2.65 -20.10 -0.04
N GLU A 92 -3.95 -20.02 -0.29
CA GLU A 92 -4.50 -19.15 -1.33
C GLU A 92 -4.32 -17.67 -1.00
N ILE A 93 -4.28 -16.82 -2.05
CA ILE A 93 -4.24 -15.36 -1.87
C ILE A 93 -5.53 -14.91 -1.17
N VAL A 94 -5.37 -14.10 -0.14
CA VAL A 94 -6.46 -13.43 0.56
C VAL A 94 -6.58 -12.01 -0.03
N PRO A 95 -7.58 -11.78 -0.90
CA PRO A 95 -7.71 -10.48 -1.55
C PRO A 95 -8.12 -9.40 -0.55
N ILE A 96 -7.57 -8.21 -0.73
CA ILE A 96 -7.92 -7.02 0.05
C ILE A 96 -8.61 -6.02 -0.88
N ASP A 97 -9.76 -5.53 -0.46
CA ASP A 97 -10.45 -4.45 -1.16
C ASP A 97 -9.91 -3.10 -0.67
N PHE A 98 -8.81 -2.66 -1.26
CA PHE A 98 -8.16 -1.41 -0.90
C PHE A 98 -9.03 -0.18 -1.19
N ALA A 99 -9.91 -0.26 -2.20
CA ALA A 99 -10.86 0.79 -2.49
C ALA A 99 -11.80 1.00 -1.31
N LYS A 100 -12.43 -0.06 -0.81
CA LYS A 100 -13.27 0.02 0.40
C LYS A 100 -12.52 0.48 1.63
N CYS A 101 -11.27 0.07 1.79
CA CYS A 101 -10.44 0.58 2.89
C CYS A 101 -10.30 2.11 2.84
N ALA A 102 -10.01 2.67 1.66
CA ALA A 102 -9.89 4.11 1.46
C ALA A 102 -11.25 4.83 1.57
N GLU A 103 -12.32 4.25 1.05
CA GLU A 103 -13.69 4.77 1.17
C GLU A 103 -14.13 4.87 2.63
N GLY A 104 -13.70 3.93 3.49
CA GLY A 104 -13.94 3.99 4.93
C GLY A 104 -13.39 5.24 5.61
N TYR A 105 -12.36 5.87 5.05
CA TYR A 105 -11.85 7.18 5.48
C TYR A 105 -12.58 8.36 4.81
N GLY A 106 -13.44 8.12 3.82
CA GLY A 106 -14.13 9.16 3.04
C GLY A 106 -13.42 9.53 1.74
N CYS A 107 -12.44 8.73 1.28
CA CYS A 107 -11.77 8.95 0.01
C CYS A 107 -12.70 8.59 -1.17
N LYS A 108 -12.52 9.30 -2.28
CA LYS A 108 -13.11 8.90 -3.56
C LYS A 108 -12.16 7.92 -4.25
N THR A 109 -12.67 6.75 -4.64
CA THR A 109 -11.86 5.68 -5.20
C THR A 109 -12.22 5.35 -6.65
N TYR A 110 -11.26 4.81 -7.36
CA TYR A 110 -11.40 4.30 -8.71
C TYR A 110 -10.56 3.03 -8.84
N THR A 111 -11.12 1.99 -9.43
CA THR A 111 -10.40 0.73 -9.70
C THR A 111 -10.19 0.56 -11.18
N ALA A 112 -8.95 0.28 -11.58
CA ALA A 112 -8.57 -0.06 -12.95
C ALA A 112 -7.98 -1.47 -12.96
N THR A 113 -8.55 -2.35 -13.80
CA THR A 113 -8.12 -3.74 -13.95
C THR A 113 -7.48 -4.02 -15.30
N ASN A 114 -7.59 -3.07 -16.24
CA ASN A 114 -7.01 -3.15 -17.58
C ASN A 114 -6.29 -1.83 -17.90
N ILE A 115 -5.18 -1.95 -18.59
CA ILE A 115 -4.41 -0.84 -19.16
C ILE A 115 -4.73 -0.73 -20.64
#